data_0bdc1e7be5c4bbab3da69622f310cb1e
#
_entry.id   0bdc1e7be5c4bbab3da69622f310cb1e
#
_cell.length_a   1.000
_cell.length_b   1.000
_cell.length_c   1.000
_cell.angle_alpha   90.00
_cell.angle_beta   90.00
_cell.angle_gamma   90.00
#
_symmetry.space_group_name_H-M   'P 1'
#
loop_
_entity.id
_entity.type
_entity.pdbx_description
1 polymer ?
#
loop_
_entity_poly.entity_id
_entity_poly.type
_entity_poly.pdbx_seq_one_letter_code
_entity_poly.pdbx_strand_id
1 'polypeptide(L)'
;MPLSDDEVKHLIIDLLTTRTARDKQRKIGAYEIGNPCEYCLAHRLAGNPQISSQYWMGARIGTGIHAELEKEIEKHVEEPQHPRFSTLKDAASEYNLHIYDMDGYGEIRSTADLLVTNSLHLVDFKTSKKLQVDKYKLNGVPYQYVVQQQLYAYGFNQMVPGLVKRISLVFINRDGSTDRDVWVYSFDYDESIALGALARLEKVWKYIQDDNDLEELNSHPDCFYCNVVLHR
;
A
#
# COMPACT_ATOMS: atom_id res chain seq x y z
N MET A 1 43.26 8.61 -0.01
CA MET A 1 43.31 7.16 0.33
C MET A 1 42.03 6.52 -0.14
N PRO A 2 42.00 5.30 -0.62
CA PRO A 2 40.77 4.60 -0.90
C PRO A 2 39.99 4.37 0.39
N LEU A 3 38.65 4.28 0.27
CA LEU A 3 37.74 3.96 1.41
C LEU A 3 38.00 2.52 1.88
N SER A 4 37.93 2.30 3.17
CA SER A 4 37.87 0.97 3.78
C SER A 4 36.51 0.30 3.54
N ASP A 5 36.43 -1.03 3.70
CA ASP A 5 35.18 -1.78 3.55
C ASP A 5 34.09 -1.28 4.52
N ASP A 6 34.45 -0.91 5.75
CA ASP A 6 33.53 -0.37 6.73
C ASP A 6 32.99 1.02 6.34
N GLU A 7 33.83 1.89 5.80
CA GLU A 7 33.40 3.20 5.29
C GLU A 7 32.44 3.05 4.11
N VAL A 8 32.74 2.15 3.17
CA VAL A 8 31.84 1.83 2.04
C VAL A 8 30.51 1.29 2.56
N LYS A 9 30.54 0.34 3.50
CA LYS A 9 29.34 -0.24 4.10
C LYS A 9 28.47 0.82 4.77
N HIS A 10 29.04 1.70 5.59
CA HIS A 10 28.29 2.75 6.26
C HIS A 10 27.72 3.76 5.26
N LEU A 11 28.50 4.18 4.28
CA LEU A 11 28.02 5.06 3.21
C LEU A 11 26.79 4.47 2.50
N ILE A 12 26.83 3.19 2.13
CA ILE A 12 25.69 2.55 1.45
C ILE A 12 24.49 2.42 2.37
N ILE A 13 24.67 2.07 3.66
CA ILE A 13 23.59 2.04 4.64
C ILE A 13 22.94 3.41 4.76
N ASP A 14 23.74 4.48 4.90
CA ASP A 14 23.24 5.86 5.02
C ASP A 14 22.42 6.26 3.78
N LEU A 15 22.90 5.95 2.57
CA LEU A 15 22.17 6.20 1.33
C LEU A 15 20.83 5.45 1.29
N LEU A 16 20.82 4.18 1.67
CA LEU A 16 19.62 3.34 1.69
C LEU A 16 18.63 3.73 2.79
N THR A 17 19.09 4.32 3.89
CA THR A 17 18.24 4.78 5.00
C THR A 17 17.82 6.24 4.90
N THR A 18 18.33 6.98 3.90
CA THR A 18 17.89 8.37 3.67
C THR A 18 16.37 8.43 3.45
N ARG A 19 15.69 9.24 4.28
CA ARG A 19 14.24 9.39 4.21
C ARG A 19 13.83 10.17 2.96
N THR A 20 12.91 9.59 2.19
CA THR A 20 12.27 10.25 1.04
C THR A 20 11.14 11.18 1.49
N ALA A 21 10.60 11.97 0.56
CA ALA A 21 9.39 12.77 0.81
C ALA A 21 8.21 11.87 1.24
N ARG A 22 8.09 10.66 0.68
CA ARG A 22 7.07 9.65 1.04
C ARG A 22 7.21 9.19 2.50
N ASP A 23 8.44 9.01 2.99
CA ASP A 23 8.71 8.62 4.38
C ASP A 23 8.37 9.75 5.39
N LYS A 24 8.21 10.98 4.91
CA LYS A 24 7.82 12.16 5.70
C LYS A 24 6.32 12.45 5.63
N GLN A 25 5.57 11.67 4.87
CA GLN A 25 4.11 11.84 4.76
C GLN A 25 3.46 11.61 6.12
N ARG A 26 2.79 12.66 6.62
CA ARG A 26 2.06 12.62 7.90
C ARG A 26 0.59 12.23 7.73
N LYS A 27 0.01 12.49 6.54
CA LYS A 27 -1.37 12.14 6.26
C LYS A 27 -1.52 10.63 6.03
N ILE A 28 -2.61 10.08 6.52
CA ILE A 28 -2.96 8.67 6.28
C ILE A 28 -3.38 8.45 4.83
N GLY A 29 -3.18 7.23 4.35
CA GLY A 29 -3.66 6.75 3.06
C GLY A 29 -4.48 5.46 3.20
N ALA A 30 -4.89 4.90 2.08
CA ALA A 30 -5.73 3.69 2.05
C ALA A 30 -5.10 2.50 2.78
N TYR A 31 -3.77 2.38 2.77
CA TYR A 31 -3.07 1.31 3.48
C TYR A 31 -3.24 1.40 5.00
N GLU A 32 -3.09 2.59 5.57
CA GLU A 32 -3.27 2.81 7.02
C GLU A 32 -4.74 2.63 7.40
N ILE A 33 -5.68 3.09 6.58
CA ILE A 33 -7.13 2.87 6.80
C ILE A 33 -7.45 1.38 6.80
N GLY A 34 -6.79 0.59 5.94
CA GLY A 34 -6.95 -0.87 5.90
C GLY A 34 -6.45 -1.60 7.15
N ASN A 35 -5.60 -1.00 7.97
CA ASN A 35 -5.09 -1.63 9.19
C ASN A 35 -6.23 -1.88 10.19
N PRO A 36 -6.51 -3.13 10.62
CA PRO A 36 -7.60 -3.43 11.53
C PRO A 36 -7.35 -2.95 12.97
N CYS A 37 -6.15 -2.55 13.32
CA CYS A 37 -5.76 -2.10 14.65
C CYS A 37 -6.20 -0.65 14.89
N GLU A 38 -7.23 -0.44 15.73
CA GLU A 38 -7.75 0.89 16.05
C GLU A 38 -6.71 1.74 16.79
N TYR A 39 -5.95 1.14 17.69
CA TYR A 39 -4.84 1.79 18.39
C TYR A 39 -3.83 2.40 17.40
N CYS A 40 -3.31 1.60 16.46
CA CYS A 40 -2.34 2.10 15.49
C CYS A 40 -2.93 3.14 14.54
N LEU A 41 -4.20 2.99 14.14
CA LEU A 41 -4.89 3.95 13.30
C LEU A 41 -5.07 5.29 14.04
N ALA A 42 -5.48 5.28 15.31
CA ALA A 42 -5.66 6.49 16.12
C ALA A 42 -4.34 7.23 16.31
N HIS A 43 -3.27 6.54 16.70
CA HIS A 43 -1.95 7.16 16.85
C HIS A 43 -1.45 7.76 15.54
N ARG A 44 -1.74 7.12 14.41
CA ARG A 44 -1.37 7.66 13.09
C ARG A 44 -2.17 8.92 12.75
N LEU A 45 -3.48 8.91 13.02
CA LEU A 45 -4.37 10.07 12.83
C LEU A 45 -3.98 11.25 13.72
N ALA A 46 -3.61 10.99 14.96
CA ALA A 46 -3.12 11.99 15.90
C ALA A 46 -1.73 12.57 15.55
N GLY A 47 -1.09 12.07 14.47
CA GLY A 47 0.23 12.53 14.02
C GLY A 47 1.39 11.99 14.87
N ASN A 48 1.15 10.98 15.71
CA ASN A 48 2.20 10.36 16.50
C ASN A 48 3.16 9.59 15.57
N PRO A 49 4.48 9.74 15.73
CA PRO A 49 5.44 9.07 14.89
C PRO A 49 5.36 7.56 15.11
N GLN A 50 5.07 6.81 14.06
CA GLN A 50 5.30 5.37 14.11
C GLN A 50 6.81 5.12 14.12
N ILE A 51 7.26 4.26 15.04
CA ILE A 51 8.66 3.89 15.13
C ILE A 51 9.07 3.26 13.80
N SER A 52 10.06 3.85 13.14
CA SER A 52 10.57 3.34 11.86
C SER A 52 11.04 1.91 12.05
N SER A 53 10.47 0.99 11.29
CA SER A 53 10.81 -0.42 11.38
C SER A 53 12.26 -0.68 10.96
N GLN A 54 12.85 -1.72 11.54
CA GLN A 54 14.14 -2.30 11.10
C GLN A 54 14.09 -2.89 9.67
N TYR A 55 12.96 -2.77 8.96
CA TYR A 55 12.68 -3.41 7.67
C TYR A 55 12.85 -2.49 6.45
N TRP A 56 13.64 -1.42 6.59
CA TRP A 56 13.88 -0.44 5.53
C TRP A 56 14.36 -1.06 4.20
N MET A 57 15.21 -2.11 4.25
CA MET A 57 15.70 -2.78 3.05
C MET A 57 14.57 -3.40 2.22
N GLY A 58 13.62 -4.07 2.87
CA GLY A 58 12.46 -4.64 2.19
C GLY A 58 11.60 -3.57 1.49
N ALA A 59 11.42 -2.43 2.13
CA ALA A 59 10.69 -1.29 1.56
C ALA A 59 11.45 -0.70 0.35
N ARG A 60 12.79 -0.56 0.44
CA ARG A 60 13.60 -0.07 -0.68
C ARG A 60 13.56 -0.98 -1.91
N ILE A 61 13.65 -2.29 -1.71
CA ILE A 61 13.51 -3.27 -2.81
C ILE A 61 12.12 -3.14 -3.44
N GLY A 62 11.07 -3.03 -2.62
CA GLY A 62 9.71 -2.81 -3.10
C GLY A 62 9.60 -1.54 -3.95
N THR A 63 10.06 -0.41 -3.44
CA THR A 63 10.06 0.87 -4.18
C THR A 63 10.82 0.76 -5.51
N GLY A 64 11.97 0.06 -5.53
CA GLY A 64 12.74 -0.13 -6.76
C GLY A 64 11.99 -0.95 -7.81
N ILE A 65 11.29 -2.02 -7.40
CA ILE A 65 10.47 -2.83 -8.31
C ILE A 65 9.27 -2.04 -8.84
N HIS A 66 8.57 -1.27 -7.99
CA HIS A 66 7.47 -0.41 -8.43
C HIS A 66 7.94 0.61 -9.47
N ALA A 67 9.05 1.32 -9.21
CA ALA A 67 9.60 2.30 -10.14
C ALA A 67 10.01 1.69 -11.49
N GLU A 68 10.53 0.46 -11.52
CA GLU A 68 10.87 -0.21 -12.77
C GLU A 68 9.62 -0.67 -13.53
N LEU A 69 8.60 -1.19 -12.80
CA LEU A 69 7.31 -1.55 -13.41
C LEU A 69 6.59 -0.34 -13.98
N GLU A 70 6.54 0.78 -13.25
CA GLU A 70 5.99 2.05 -13.71
C GLU A 70 6.62 2.47 -15.03
N LYS A 71 7.95 2.56 -15.05
CA LYS A 71 8.72 2.92 -16.25
C LYS A 71 8.46 1.97 -17.43
N GLU A 72 8.34 0.65 -17.20
CA GLU A 72 8.02 -0.30 -18.28
C GLU A 72 6.57 -0.14 -18.75
N ILE A 73 5.61 0.09 -17.84
CA ILE A 73 4.21 0.33 -18.18
C ILE A 73 4.06 1.59 -19.03
N GLU A 74 4.68 2.70 -18.63
CA GLU A 74 4.61 4.00 -19.34
C GLU A 74 5.01 3.90 -20.80
N LYS A 75 5.98 3.06 -21.16
CA LYS A 75 6.39 2.82 -22.56
C LYS A 75 5.27 2.25 -23.42
N HIS A 76 4.25 1.64 -22.81
CA HIS A 76 3.19 0.93 -23.52
C HIS A 76 1.80 1.58 -23.36
N VAL A 77 1.69 2.64 -22.56
CA VAL A 77 0.40 3.32 -22.30
C VAL A 77 -0.09 4.05 -23.54
N GLU A 78 0.76 4.81 -24.21
CA GLU A 78 0.39 5.57 -25.42
C GLU A 78 0.44 4.69 -26.66
N GLU A 79 1.55 3.97 -26.84
CA GLU A 79 1.77 3.10 -28.00
C GLU A 79 2.43 1.78 -27.56
N PRO A 80 1.67 0.68 -27.50
CA PRO A 80 2.21 -0.63 -27.13
C PRO A 80 3.32 -1.09 -28.10
N GLN A 81 4.53 -1.23 -27.61
CA GLN A 81 5.69 -1.67 -28.41
C GLN A 81 5.61 -3.13 -28.87
N HIS A 82 4.66 -3.91 -28.30
CA HIS A 82 4.43 -5.28 -28.66
C HIS A 82 2.96 -5.65 -28.45
N PRO A 83 2.33 -6.50 -29.31
CA PRO A 83 0.92 -6.87 -29.19
C PRO A 83 0.50 -7.42 -27.82
N ARG A 84 1.40 -8.13 -27.11
CA ARG A 84 1.13 -8.63 -25.75
C ARG A 84 0.86 -7.55 -24.72
N PHE A 85 1.26 -6.31 -24.99
CA PHE A 85 1.04 -5.15 -24.11
C PHE A 85 -0.13 -4.26 -24.56
N SER A 86 -0.91 -4.69 -25.55
CA SER A 86 -2.06 -3.92 -26.07
C SER A 86 -3.09 -3.58 -24.99
N THR A 87 -3.18 -4.38 -23.91
CA THR A 87 -4.06 -4.13 -22.77
C THR A 87 -3.62 -2.93 -21.93
N LEU A 88 -2.36 -2.50 -22.03
CA LEU A 88 -1.84 -1.33 -21.32
C LEU A 88 -2.16 -0.02 -22.01
N LYS A 89 -2.67 -0.06 -23.24
CA LYS A 89 -3.09 1.17 -23.92
C LYS A 89 -4.15 1.89 -23.10
N ASP A 90 -3.94 3.19 -22.88
CA ASP A 90 -4.80 4.04 -22.06
C ASP A 90 -4.87 3.63 -20.57
N ALA A 91 -3.94 2.82 -20.08
CA ALA A 91 -3.83 2.51 -18.65
C ALA A 91 -3.32 3.74 -17.86
N ALA A 92 -3.61 3.80 -16.57
CA ALA A 92 -3.05 4.80 -15.65
C ALA A 92 -2.15 4.11 -14.62
N SER A 93 -0.88 4.54 -14.53
CA SER A 93 0.07 4.08 -13.52
C SER A 93 0.35 5.16 -12.49
N GLU A 94 0.69 4.75 -11.24
CA GLU A 94 1.04 5.62 -10.10
C GLU A 94 0.06 6.80 -9.95
N TYR A 95 -1.25 6.52 -10.14
CA TYR A 95 -2.27 7.55 -10.14
C TYR A 95 -2.56 8.05 -8.73
N ASN A 96 -2.35 9.35 -8.50
CA ASN A 96 -2.66 10.00 -7.22
C ASN A 96 -4.16 10.22 -7.08
N LEU A 97 -4.82 9.34 -6.34
CA LEU A 97 -6.26 9.20 -6.23
C LEU A 97 -6.80 9.88 -4.98
N HIS A 98 -7.87 10.66 -5.14
CA HIS A 98 -8.70 11.12 -4.03
C HIS A 98 -9.56 9.95 -3.54
N ILE A 99 -9.51 9.69 -2.24
CA ILE A 99 -10.30 8.63 -1.59
C ILE A 99 -11.49 9.20 -0.86
N TYR A 100 -11.26 10.19 0.01
CA TYR A 100 -12.28 10.67 0.93
C TYR A 100 -11.92 12.04 1.51
N ASP A 101 -12.95 12.86 1.79
CA ASP A 101 -12.82 14.08 2.58
C ASP A 101 -13.39 13.83 3.98
N MET A 102 -12.52 13.84 4.99
CA MET A 102 -12.91 13.64 6.38
C MET A 102 -13.00 14.97 7.10
N ASP A 103 -14.17 15.24 7.68
CA ASP A 103 -14.41 16.49 8.40
C ASP A 103 -13.42 16.71 9.56
N GLY A 104 -12.88 17.92 9.63
CA GLY A 104 -11.85 18.28 10.61
C GLY A 104 -10.46 17.69 10.38
N TYR A 105 -10.29 16.72 9.45
CA TYR A 105 -8.98 16.16 9.08
C TYR A 105 -8.51 16.63 7.69
N GLY A 106 -9.45 16.70 6.75
CA GLY A 106 -9.24 17.10 5.36
C GLY A 106 -9.15 15.93 4.39
N GLU A 107 -8.58 16.19 3.23
CA GLU A 107 -8.51 15.28 2.10
C GLU A 107 -7.57 14.11 2.36
N ILE A 108 -8.05 12.90 2.06
CA ILE A 108 -7.29 11.64 2.09
C ILE A 108 -7.03 11.22 0.66
N ARG A 109 -5.77 11.08 0.33
CA ARG A 109 -5.30 10.64 -0.98
C ARG A 109 -4.40 9.42 -0.87
N SER A 110 -4.31 8.66 -1.94
CA SER A 110 -3.39 7.53 -2.07
C SER A 110 -2.97 7.36 -3.52
N THR A 111 -1.87 6.69 -3.74
CA THR A 111 -1.38 6.36 -5.09
C THR A 111 -1.74 4.91 -5.42
N ALA A 112 -2.44 4.70 -6.53
CA ALA A 112 -2.77 3.39 -7.07
C ALA A 112 -1.75 2.98 -8.13
N ASP A 113 -1.24 1.75 -8.07
CA ASP A 113 -0.12 1.32 -8.91
C ASP A 113 -0.49 1.26 -10.40
N LEU A 114 -1.62 0.62 -10.75
CA LEU A 114 -2.02 0.46 -12.14
C LEU A 114 -3.54 0.28 -12.28
N LEU A 115 -4.17 1.12 -13.09
CA LEU A 115 -5.53 0.92 -13.58
C LEU A 115 -5.51 0.59 -15.07
N VAL A 116 -5.99 -0.59 -15.45
CA VAL A 116 -6.18 -1.00 -16.83
C VAL A 116 -7.62 -0.66 -17.24
N THR A 117 -7.80 0.54 -17.77
CA THR A 117 -9.13 1.14 -18.03
C THR A 117 -10.00 0.30 -18.96
N ASN A 118 -9.42 -0.23 -20.04
CA ASN A 118 -10.13 -1.05 -21.04
C ASN A 118 -10.68 -2.37 -20.48
N SER A 119 -10.11 -2.89 -19.38
CA SER A 119 -10.58 -4.11 -18.71
C SER A 119 -11.27 -3.84 -17.38
N LEU A 120 -11.42 -2.58 -16.97
CA LEU A 120 -12.02 -2.16 -15.69
C LEU A 120 -11.33 -2.82 -14.49
N HIS A 121 -9.99 -2.94 -14.57
CA HIS A 121 -9.20 -3.77 -13.70
C HIS A 121 -8.13 -2.94 -12.97
N LEU A 122 -8.18 -2.95 -11.66
CA LEU A 122 -7.17 -2.36 -10.78
C LEU A 122 -6.13 -3.42 -10.42
N VAL A 123 -4.87 -3.09 -10.54
CA VAL A 123 -3.74 -3.98 -10.22
C VAL A 123 -2.80 -3.28 -9.24
N ASP A 124 -2.38 -4.01 -8.23
CA ASP A 124 -1.45 -3.51 -7.21
C ASP A 124 -0.28 -4.49 -7.04
N PHE A 125 0.92 -3.97 -6.97
CA PHE A 125 2.14 -4.75 -6.87
C PHE A 125 2.61 -4.87 -5.42
N LYS A 126 2.91 -6.07 -5.00
CA LYS A 126 3.43 -6.37 -3.66
C LYS A 126 4.70 -7.21 -3.77
N THR A 127 5.78 -6.74 -3.18
CA THR A 127 7.02 -7.50 -3.10
C THR A 127 7.14 -8.20 -1.76
N SER A 128 7.47 -9.47 -1.77
CA SER A 128 7.56 -10.25 -0.54
C SER A 128 8.57 -11.38 -0.65
N LYS A 129 9.00 -11.94 0.48
CA LYS A 129 9.78 -13.17 0.49
C LYS A 129 8.90 -14.36 0.12
N LYS A 130 9.50 -15.39 -0.49
CA LYS A 130 8.79 -16.62 -0.88
C LYS A 130 7.96 -17.21 0.26
N LEU A 131 8.56 -17.35 1.44
CA LEU A 131 7.87 -17.89 2.62
C LEU A 131 6.59 -17.12 2.97
N GLN A 132 6.58 -15.81 2.79
CA GLN A 132 5.41 -14.98 3.08
C GLN A 132 4.33 -15.15 2.00
N VAL A 133 4.72 -15.24 0.72
CA VAL A 133 3.80 -15.52 -0.38
C VAL A 133 3.15 -16.90 -0.19
N ASP A 134 3.93 -17.91 0.19
CA ASP A 134 3.41 -19.26 0.47
C ASP A 134 2.41 -19.27 1.64
N LYS A 135 2.65 -18.47 2.69
CA LYS A 135 1.67 -18.28 3.78
C LYS A 135 0.37 -17.62 3.28
N TYR A 136 0.45 -16.63 2.40
CA TYR A 136 -0.73 -15.99 1.84
C TYR A 136 -1.54 -16.94 0.93
N LYS A 137 -0.88 -17.81 0.20
CA LYS A 137 -1.55 -18.86 -0.59
C LYS A 137 -2.34 -19.83 0.27
N LEU A 138 -1.85 -20.14 1.48
CA LEU A 138 -2.48 -21.10 2.40
C LEU A 138 -3.58 -20.45 3.26
N ASN A 139 -3.34 -19.23 3.77
CA ASN A 139 -4.17 -18.61 4.80
C ASN A 139 -5.00 -17.42 4.29
N GLY A 140 -4.87 -17.07 3.01
CA GLY A 140 -5.40 -15.84 2.43
C GLY A 140 -4.43 -14.66 2.59
N VAL A 141 -4.66 -13.63 1.77
CA VAL A 141 -3.92 -12.37 1.84
C VAL A 141 -4.36 -11.55 3.05
N PRO A 142 -3.49 -10.69 3.62
CA PRO A 142 -3.88 -9.79 4.71
C PRO A 142 -5.10 -8.95 4.32
N TYR A 143 -6.12 -8.93 5.18
CA TYR A 143 -7.33 -8.15 4.95
C TYR A 143 -7.05 -6.66 4.73
N GLN A 144 -5.99 -6.14 5.34
CA GLN A 144 -5.50 -4.79 5.12
C GLN A 144 -5.22 -4.49 3.64
N TYR A 145 -4.66 -5.44 2.89
CA TYR A 145 -4.43 -5.27 1.44
C TYR A 145 -5.75 -5.27 0.66
N VAL A 146 -6.71 -6.11 1.05
CA VAL A 146 -8.03 -6.12 0.42
C VAL A 146 -8.71 -4.77 0.62
N VAL A 147 -8.76 -4.26 1.85
CA VAL A 147 -9.36 -2.96 2.17
C VAL A 147 -8.65 -1.82 1.42
N GLN A 148 -7.33 -1.81 1.37
CA GLN A 148 -6.57 -0.82 0.61
C GLN A 148 -7.05 -0.75 -0.84
N GLN A 149 -7.21 -1.90 -1.48
CA GLN A 149 -7.61 -1.96 -2.87
C GLN A 149 -9.09 -1.62 -3.09
N GLN A 150 -9.96 -1.98 -2.17
CA GLN A 150 -11.36 -1.57 -2.21
C GLN A 150 -11.50 -0.05 -2.09
N LEU A 151 -10.68 0.60 -1.26
CA LEU A 151 -10.63 2.05 -1.14
C LEU A 151 -10.12 2.72 -2.43
N TYR A 152 -9.12 2.14 -3.10
CA TYR A 152 -8.68 2.62 -4.41
C TYR A 152 -9.81 2.49 -5.45
N ALA A 153 -10.44 1.33 -5.53
CA ALA A 153 -11.55 1.10 -6.44
C ALA A 153 -12.73 2.02 -6.15
N TYR A 154 -13.03 2.28 -4.85
CA TYR A 154 -14.02 3.26 -4.43
C TYR A 154 -13.70 4.65 -4.97
N GLY A 155 -12.49 5.16 -4.76
CA GLY A 155 -12.09 6.49 -5.26
C GLY A 155 -12.20 6.59 -6.79
N PHE A 156 -11.78 5.58 -7.55
CA PHE A 156 -11.96 5.55 -9.01
C PHE A 156 -13.43 5.52 -9.41
N ASN A 157 -14.26 4.75 -8.71
CA ASN A 157 -15.69 4.64 -9.00
C ASN A 157 -16.47 5.91 -8.59
N GLN A 158 -15.96 6.74 -7.67
CA GLN A 158 -16.48 8.07 -7.43
C GLN A 158 -16.19 9.03 -8.58
N MET A 159 -15.05 8.89 -9.26
CA MET A 159 -14.71 9.69 -10.44
C MET A 159 -15.55 9.29 -11.67
N VAL A 160 -15.62 7.97 -11.92
CA VAL A 160 -16.37 7.40 -13.05
C VAL A 160 -17.07 6.12 -12.56
N PRO A 161 -18.40 6.13 -12.42
CA PRO A 161 -19.15 4.98 -11.94
C PRO A 161 -18.86 3.70 -12.75
N GLY A 162 -18.45 2.62 -12.07
CA GLY A 162 -18.17 1.33 -12.69
C GLY A 162 -16.81 1.24 -13.39
N LEU A 163 -15.91 2.20 -13.17
CA LEU A 163 -14.57 2.21 -13.75
C LEU A 163 -13.71 1.04 -13.26
N VAL A 164 -13.92 0.59 -12.02
CA VAL A 164 -13.24 -0.59 -11.47
C VAL A 164 -14.27 -1.65 -11.10
N LYS A 165 -14.10 -2.86 -11.63
CA LYS A 165 -14.94 -4.04 -11.31
C LYS A 165 -14.12 -5.18 -10.75
N ARG A 166 -12.89 -5.33 -11.17
CA ARG A 166 -11.98 -6.40 -10.80
C ARG A 166 -10.71 -5.83 -10.22
N ILE A 167 -10.15 -6.51 -9.23
CA ILE A 167 -8.94 -6.11 -8.53
C ILE A 167 -7.99 -7.29 -8.47
N SER A 168 -6.69 -7.04 -8.68
CA SER A 168 -5.64 -8.05 -8.51
C SER A 168 -4.49 -7.53 -7.65
N LEU A 169 -4.13 -8.30 -6.64
CA LEU A 169 -2.87 -8.18 -5.93
C LEU A 169 -1.84 -9.07 -6.61
N VAL A 170 -0.78 -8.50 -7.12
CA VAL A 170 0.32 -9.22 -7.78
C VAL A 170 1.49 -9.31 -6.81
N PHE A 171 1.74 -10.50 -6.29
CA PHE A 171 2.86 -10.75 -5.40
C PHE A 171 4.08 -11.19 -6.18
N ILE A 172 5.15 -10.39 -6.11
CA ILE A 172 6.44 -10.64 -6.73
C ILE A 172 7.38 -11.13 -5.62
N ASN A 173 7.85 -12.38 -5.77
CA ASN A 173 8.81 -12.92 -4.84
C ASN A 173 10.20 -12.30 -5.11
N ARG A 174 10.67 -11.47 -4.18
CA ARG A 174 11.97 -10.78 -4.33
C ARG A 174 13.19 -11.69 -4.21
N ASP A 175 13.01 -12.91 -3.74
CA ASP A 175 14.07 -13.94 -3.66
C ASP A 175 13.95 -14.91 -4.87
N GLY A 176 13.05 -14.65 -5.81
CA GLY A 176 12.74 -15.48 -6.95
C GLY A 176 13.60 -15.19 -8.18
N SER A 177 13.56 -16.09 -9.14
CA SER A 177 14.32 -15.99 -10.39
C SER A 177 13.55 -16.47 -11.62
N THR A 178 12.27 -16.80 -11.48
CA THR A 178 11.43 -17.36 -12.53
C THR A 178 10.02 -16.75 -12.54
N ASP A 179 9.26 -16.97 -13.61
CA ASP A 179 7.85 -16.59 -13.74
C ASP A 179 6.95 -17.22 -12.65
N ARG A 180 7.35 -18.39 -12.09
CA ARG A 180 6.65 -19.03 -10.96
C ARG A 180 6.73 -18.27 -9.66
N ASP A 181 7.58 -17.27 -9.61
CA ASP A 181 7.77 -16.39 -8.46
C ASP A 181 6.83 -15.18 -8.47
N VAL A 182 5.95 -15.09 -9.46
CA VAL A 182 4.83 -14.15 -9.52
C VAL A 182 3.53 -14.89 -9.20
N TRP A 183 2.79 -14.40 -8.22
CA TRP A 183 1.49 -14.94 -7.85
C TRP A 183 0.43 -13.85 -7.84
N VAL A 184 -0.72 -14.13 -8.45
CA VAL A 184 -1.85 -13.19 -8.54
C VAL A 184 -3.01 -13.69 -7.69
N TYR A 185 -3.54 -12.81 -6.86
CA TYR A 185 -4.75 -12.99 -6.09
C TYR A 185 -5.78 -11.95 -6.52
N SER A 186 -6.92 -12.39 -7.05
CA SER A 186 -7.93 -11.52 -7.63
C SER A 186 -9.27 -11.66 -6.94
N PHE A 187 -9.99 -10.51 -6.82
CA PHE A 187 -11.33 -10.42 -6.27
C PHE A 187 -12.10 -9.27 -6.94
N ASP A 188 -13.41 -9.25 -6.74
CA ASP A 188 -14.26 -8.21 -7.30
C ASP A 188 -14.33 -6.98 -6.39
N TYR A 189 -14.67 -5.84 -6.98
CA TYR A 189 -14.99 -4.66 -6.20
C TYR A 189 -16.25 -4.88 -5.35
N ASP A 190 -16.13 -4.55 -4.08
CA ASP A 190 -17.22 -4.56 -3.10
C ASP A 190 -17.20 -3.22 -2.33
N GLU A 191 -18.11 -2.34 -2.70
CA GLU A 191 -18.21 -1.00 -2.09
C GLU A 191 -18.47 -1.06 -0.59
N SER A 192 -19.13 -2.10 -0.10
CA SER A 192 -19.45 -2.24 1.32
C SER A 192 -18.20 -2.35 2.18
N ILE A 193 -17.12 -2.94 1.67
CA ILE A 193 -15.82 -3.04 2.35
C ILE A 193 -15.18 -1.66 2.48
N ALA A 194 -15.20 -0.87 1.40
CA ALA A 194 -14.64 0.49 1.42
C ALA A 194 -15.43 1.39 2.39
N LEU A 195 -16.76 1.37 2.31
CA LEU A 195 -17.64 2.16 3.20
C LEU A 195 -17.49 1.75 4.66
N GLY A 196 -17.38 0.46 4.95
CA GLY A 196 -17.12 -0.04 6.30
C GLY A 196 -15.78 0.45 6.87
N ALA A 197 -14.74 0.51 6.03
CA ALA A 197 -13.43 1.03 6.42
C ALA A 197 -13.46 2.54 6.69
N LEU A 198 -14.18 3.31 5.86
CA LEU A 198 -14.38 4.76 6.05
C LEU A 198 -15.21 5.06 7.30
N ALA A 199 -16.28 4.32 7.55
CA ALA A 199 -17.06 4.49 8.77
C ALA A 199 -16.26 4.20 10.05
N ARG A 200 -15.38 3.17 10.00
CA ARG A 200 -14.45 2.90 11.10
C ARG A 200 -13.42 4.03 11.28
N LEU A 201 -12.91 4.56 10.18
CA LEU A 201 -12.00 5.70 10.19
C LEU A 201 -12.64 6.92 10.89
N GLU A 202 -13.87 7.28 10.53
CA GLU A 202 -14.62 8.39 11.14
C GLU A 202 -14.88 8.17 12.63
N LYS A 203 -15.23 6.92 13.00
CA LYS A 203 -15.39 6.56 14.42
C LYS A 203 -14.11 6.80 15.22
N VAL A 204 -12.97 6.37 14.71
CA VAL A 204 -11.66 6.57 15.36
C VAL A 204 -11.28 8.04 15.40
N TRP A 205 -11.55 8.79 14.32
CA TRP A 205 -11.29 10.22 14.27
C TRP A 205 -12.13 10.99 15.29
N LYS A 206 -13.43 10.67 15.37
CA LYS A 206 -14.29 11.25 16.39
C LYS A 206 -13.81 10.94 17.81
N TYR A 207 -13.36 9.71 18.08
CA TYR A 207 -12.79 9.33 19.38
C TYR A 207 -11.62 10.23 19.78
N ILE A 208 -10.77 10.60 18.82
CA ILE A 208 -9.65 11.54 19.03
C ILE A 208 -10.16 12.97 19.28
N GLN A 209 -11.14 13.42 18.49
CA GLN A 209 -11.72 14.77 18.64
C GLN A 209 -12.43 14.97 19.98
N ASP A 210 -13.00 13.91 20.56
CA ASP A 210 -13.64 13.92 21.87
C ASP A 210 -12.61 13.85 23.04
N ASP A 211 -11.30 14.00 22.74
CA ASP A 211 -10.16 14.02 23.68
C ASP A 211 -10.05 12.77 24.57
N ASN A 212 -10.45 11.61 24.03
CA ASN A 212 -10.36 10.34 24.74
C ASN A 212 -8.92 9.81 24.77
N ASP A 213 -8.60 9.00 25.77
CA ASP A 213 -7.28 8.38 25.91
C ASP A 213 -7.05 7.30 24.85
N LEU A 214 -6.06 7.51 23.97
CA LEU A 214 -5.72 6.58 22.90
C LEU A 214 -5.19 5.24 23.44
N GLU A 215 -4.66 5.22 24.66
CA GLU A 215 -4.14 4.01 25.30
C GLU A 215 -5.26 3.00 25.68
N GLU A 216 -6.52 3.48 25.75
CA GLU A 216 -7.68 2.64 25.98
C GLU A 216 -8.15 1.87 24.73
N LEU A 217 -7.67 2.28 23.54
CA LEU A 217 -8.03 1.60 22.28
C LEU A 217 -7.41 0.21 22.19
N ASN A 218 -8.18 -0.72 21.64
CA ASN A 218 -7.75 -2.10 21.50
C ASN A 218 -6.70 -2.25 20.38
N SER A 219 -5.62 -2.95 20.68
CA SER A 219 -4.72 -3.45 19.66
C SER A 219 -5.31 -4.68 18.98
N HIS A 220 -5.05 -4.83 17.67
CA HIS A 220 -5.45 -6.05 16.97
C HIS A 220 -4.43 -7.18 17.23
N PRO A 221 -4.88 -8.44 17.47
CA PRO A 221 -3.97 -9.55 17.78
C PRO A 221 -2.87 -9.79 16.74
N ASP A 222 -3.19 -9.56 15.47
CA ASP A 222 -2.25 -9.73 14.36
C ASP A 222 -1.53 -8.42 13.97
N CYS A 223 -1.63 -7.36 14.78
CA CYS A 223 -0.99 -6.11 14.47
C CYS A 223 0.52 -6.22 14.64
N PHE A 224 1.24 -6.11 13.52
CA PHE A 224 2.70 -6.16 13.51
C PHE A 224 3.33 -5.11 14.45
N TYR A 225 2.83 -3.86 14.41
CA TYR A 225 3.39 -2.78 15.21
C TYR A 225 3.17 -3.01 16.71
N CYS A 226 1.97 -3.41 17.13
CA CYS A 226 1.68 -3.67 18.53
C CYS A 226 2.48 -4.87 19.05
N ASN A 227 2.53 -5.97 18.28
CA ASN A 227 3.13 -7.21 18.74
C ASN A 227 4.66 -7.24 18.65
N VAL A 228 5.23 -6.62 17.60
CA VAL A 228 6.67 -6.72 17.30
C VAL A 228 7.44 -5.46 17.69
N VAL A 229 6.82 -4.29 17.52
CA VAL A 229 7.50 -3.00 17.75
C VAL A 229 7.22 -2.45 19.14
N LEU A 230 5.97 -2.53 19.61
CA LEU A 230 5.57 -1.98 20.92
C LEU A 230 5.57 -3.03 22.04
N HIS A 231 5.69 -4.32 21.71
CA HIS A 231 5.61 -5.44 22.68
C HIS A 231 4.32 -5.39 23.55
N ARG A 232 3.20 -4.99 22.94
CA ARG A 232 1.87 -4.87 23.56
C ARG A 232 1.06 -6.14 23.46
#